data_cf570e328455f657c9f3d99c13444f0b
#
_entry.id   cf570e328455f657c9f3d99c13444f0b
#
_cell.length_a   1.000
_cell.length_b   1.000
_cell.length_c   1.000
_cell.angle_alpha   90.00
_cell.angle_beta   90.00
_cell.angle_gamma   90.00
#
_symmetry.space_group_name_H-M   'P 1'
#
loop_
_entity.id
_entity.type
_entity.pdbx_description
1 polymer ?
#
loop_
_entity_poly.entity_id
_entity_poly.type
_entity_poly.pdbx_seq_one_letter_code
_entity_poly.pdbx_strand_id
1 'polypeptide(L)'
;MKRNHYIFLGMALVALPSLAQVQPQSKDTTMNRTVVVEQEYNPIILDASKVNVLPKVEEPVVNKKEVEYAISSTPASNIPVGTMQAYTGKEVQPTSKPGYVRAGYGNYGNLDLLGNYLFHLSSRDKLNVNFSMDGMNGTLDMPYGDARKWDAHYYRTRAAIDYLHQFGKIDLSVAGHFGLNNFNYEPYGFSFKKQKFTSGDLHFGVKSTDETMPLQFNAETNLMLYDRQHNQFFGGVNETQIRTKAIVSGNISDEQQISIAFKMNNLIYNNKRDFYNEEIKSIFKSRTVVDLNPYYELNNDDWRLHLGANVDFSFGNGKSFRVSPDVTIQYVFSDSYVVYANATGGRQLNDLRRLETYNPYSDPSNEVRDTYEQLNATLGFKASPVTGLWFNLFAGYQNLKDDLYQIENSWIGGTGGNFIDGSHKVSPIEKIPGSNTPITSPA
;
A
#
# COMPACT_ATOMS: atom_id res chain seq x y z
N MET A 1 27.82 -22.02 29.85
CA MET A 1 26.57 -22.78 29.98
C MET A 1 25.35 -21.88 29.77
N LYS A 2 25.03 -21.48 28.53
CA LYS A 2 23.81 -20.69 28.21
C LYS A 2 23.30 -21.03 26.81
N ARG A 3 23.34 -22.31 26.40
CA ARG A 3 23.00 -22.69 24.99
C ARG A 3 21.79 -23.62 24.85
N ASN A 4 21.13 -24.02 25.96
CA ASN A 4 20.11 -25.06 25.92
C ASN A 4 18.66 -24.57 26.08
N HIS A 5 18.41 -23.28 26.29
CA HIS A 5 17.02 -22.80 26.50
C HIS A 5 16.25 -22.51 25.19
N TYR A 6 16.95 -22.35 24.09
CA TYR A 6 16.28 -22.05 22.80
C TYR A 6 15.74 -23.30 22.09
N ILE A 7 16.26 -24.49 22.43
CA ILE A 7 15.79 -25.76 21.87
C ILE A 7 14.41 -26.14 22.45
N PHE A 8 14.15 -25.78 23.72
CA PHE A 8 12.85 -26.06 24.35
C PHE A 8 11.68 -25.21 23.81
N LEU A 9 11.95 -24.00 23.40
CA LEU A 9 10.88 -23.15 22.82
C LEU A 9 10.47 -23.63 21.41
N GLY A 10 11.44 -24.11 20.64
CA GLY A 10 11.18 -24.71 19.32
C GLY A 10 10.41 -26.03 19.38
N MET A 11 10.66 -26.84 20.42
CA MET A 11 9.93 -28.10 20.64
C MET A 11 8.50 -27.90 21.15
N ALA A 12 8.24 -26.83 21.89
CA ALA A 12 6.88 -26.52 22.35
C ALA A 12 5.93 -26.12 21.21
N LEU A 13 6.46 -25.53 20.16
CA LEU A 13 5.67 -25.15 18.96
C LEU A 13 5.38 -26.32 18.02
N VAL A 14 6.20 -27.38 18.06
CA VAL A 14 6.00 -28.60 17.24
C VAL A 14 5.08 -29.60 17.94
N ALA A 15 4.89 -29.52 19.26
CA ALA A 15 4.04 -30.42 20.02
C ALA A 15 2.55 -30.09 20.03
N LEU A 16 2.15 -28.91 19.54
CA LEU A 16 0.74 -28.47 19.51
C LEU A 16 -0.17 -29.19 18.49
N PRO A 17 0.31 -29.80 17.40
CA PRO A 17 -0.58 -30.51 16.47
C PRO A 17 -1.00 -31.89 16.95
N SER A 18 -0.33 -32.47 17.98
CA SER A 18 -0.62 -33.83 18.42
C SER A 18 -1.78 -33.97 19.43
N LEU A 19 -2.38 -32.86 19.87
CA LEU A 19 -3.52 -32.88 20.80
C LEU A 19 -4.90 -32.71 20.11
N ALA A 20 -4.92 -32.62 18.80
CA ALA A 20 -6.18 -32.44 18.02
C ALA A 20 -6.77 -33.74 17.49
N GLN A 21 -6.26 -34.91 17.88
CA GLN A 21 -6.85 -36.22 17.55
C GLN A 21 -7.46 -36.91 18.75
N VAL A 22 -8.53 -36.35 19.28
CA VAL A 22 -9.54 -37.14 20.01
C VAL A 22 -10.77 -37.17 19.12
N GLN A 23 -10.93 -38.26 18.38
CA GLN A 23 -12.17 -38.59 17.72
C GLN A 23 -13.28 -38.70 18.77
N PRO A 24 -14.36 -37.93 18.70
CA PRO A 24 -15.58 -38.30 19.41
C PRO A 24 -16.21 -39.46 18.64
N GLN A 25 -16.30 -40.61 19.30
CA GLN A 25 -17.17 -41.70 18.88
C GLN A 25 -18.57 -41.12 18.64
N SER A 26 -19.01 -41.24 17.39
CA SER A 26 -20.38 -40.98 17.01
C SER A 26 -21.31 -41.92 17.79
N LYS A 27 -22.02 -41.39 18.76
CA LYS A 27 -23.30 -41.95 19.13
C LYS A 27 -24.34 -41.46 18.12
N ASP A 28 -24.67 -42.37 17.22
CA ASP A 28 -25.87 -42.28 16.41
C ASP A 28 -27.08 -42.02 17.33
N THR A 29 -27.52 -40.81 17.34
CA THR A 29 -28.89 -40.50 17.71
C THR A 29 -29.42 -39.65 16.55
N THR A 30 -29.80 -40.33 15.49
CA THR A 30 -30.71 -39.79 14.48
C THR A 30 -32.04 -39.49 15.16
N MET A 31 -32.15 -38.31 15.77
CA MET A 31 -33.45 -37.69 15.94
C MET A 31 -33.82 -37.03 14.61
N ASN A 32 -34.33 -37.82 13.71
CA ASN A 32 -35.16 -37.31 12.62
C ASN A 32 -36.44 -36.70 13.26
N ARG A 33 -36.33 -35.49 13.74
CA ARG A 33 -37.47 -34.67 14.05
C ARG A 33 -37.80 -33.92 12.77
N THR A 34 -38.52 -34.60 11.87
CA THR A 34 -39.26 -33.92 10.82
C THR A 34 -40.34 -33.11 11.53
N VAL A 35 -40.05 -31.84 11.79
CA VAL A 35 -41.05 -30.87 12.15
C VAL A 35 -41.72 -30.53 10.78
N VAL A 36 -42.73 -31.28 10.42
CA VAL A 36 -43.69 -30.85 9.43
C VAL A 36 -44.47 -29.71 10.13
N VAL A 37 -44.03 -28.49 9.90
CA VAL A 37 -44.86 -27.32 10.16
C VAL A 37 -45.83 -27.31 8.99
N GLU A 38 -46.92 -28.03 9.10
CA GLU A 38 -48.14 -27.70 8.39
C GLU A 38 -48.64 -26.38 8.99
N GLN A 39 -48.03 -25.29 8.56
CA GLN A 39 -48.67 -24.02 8.58
C GLN A 39 -49.69 -24.09 7.47
N GLU A 40 -50.93 -24.41 7.84
CA GLU A 40 -52.08 -24.11 7.02
C GLU A 40 -51.93 -22.62 6.65
N TYR A 41 -51.42 -22.39 5.44
CA TYR A 41 -51.37 -21.06 4.87
C TYR A 41 -52.81 -20.63 4.66
N ASN A 42 -53.38 -20.09 5.70
CA ASN A 42 -54.63 -19.38 5.61
C ASN A 42 -54.29 -18.04 4.95
N PRO A 43 -54.56 -17.86 3.67
CA PRO A 43 -54.34 -16.58 3.01
C PRO A 43 -55.45 -15.63 3.48
N ILE A 44 -55.32 -15.12 4.71
CA ILE A 44 -56.03 -13.91 5.14
C ILE A 44 -55.28 -12.68 4.56
N ILE A 45 -54.73 -12.80 3.41
CA ILE A 45 -54.68 -11.77 2.44
C ILE A 45 -55.95 -11.96 1.64
N LEU A 46 -57.07 -11.62 2.27
CA LEU A 46 -58.23 -11.13 1.57
C LEU A 46 -57.64 -10.19 0.51
N ASP A 47 -57.86 -10.59 -0.75
CA ASP A 47 -57.65 -9.78 -1.91
C ASP A 47 -57.30 -8.33 -1.58
N ALA A 48 -56.05 -8.11 -1.14
CA ALA A 48 -55.40 -6.88 -1.50
C ALA A 48 -55.35 -6.99 -3.01
N SER A 49 -56.48 -6.77 -3.66
CA SER A 49 -56.51 -6.40 -5.03
C SER A 49 -55.44 -5.28 -5.07
N LYS A 50 -54.28 -5.60 -5.56
CA LYS A 50 -53.33 -4.56 -5.98
C LYS A 50 -54.21 -3.67 -6.78
N VAL A 51 -54.57 -2.51 -6.22
CA VAL A 51 -55.12 -1.43 -6.98
C VAL A 51 -53.96 -0.96 -7.84
N ASN A 52 -53.61 -1.75 -8.81
CA ASN A 52 -52.84 -1.36 -9.97
C ASN A 52 -53.76 -0.55 -10.91
N VAL A 53 -54.66 0.21 -10.31
CA VAL A 53 -55.15 1.40 -10.94
C VAL A 53 -54.09 2.42 -10.62
N LEU A 54 -53.05 2.45 -11.46
CA LEU A 54 -52.32 3.69 -11.67
C LEU A 54 -53.40 4.76 -11.76
N PRO A 55 -53.42 5.78 -10.88
CA PRO A 55 -54.34 6.87 -11.03
C PRO A 55 -54.19 7.28 -12.50
N LYS A 56 -55.33 7.25 -13.23
CA LYS A 56 -55.36 7.71 -14.60
C LYS A 56 -54.85 9.12 -14.53
N VAL A 57 -53.60 9.31 -14.90
CA VAL A 57 -52.96 10.62 -14.98
C VAL A 57 -53.75 11.27 -16.08
N GLU A 58 -54.70 12.13 -15.70
CA GLU A 58 -55.31 13.03 -16.67
C GLU A 58 -54.12 13.84 -17.23
N GLU A 59 -53.81 13.59 -18.49
CA GLU A 59 -52.79 14.35 -19.16
C GLU A 59 -53.16 15.81 -18.95
N PRO A 60 -52.27 16.60 -18.33
CA PRO A 60 -52.56 18.01 -18.17
C PRO A 60 -52.78 18.56 -19.58
N VAL A 61 -53.95 19.19 -19.82
CA VAL A 61 -54.22 19.86 -21.06
C VAL A 61 -53.21 21.03 -21.15
N VAL A 62 -52.06 20.69 -21.66
CA VAL A 62 -51.06 21.69 -21.95
C VAL A 62 -51.54 22.39 -23.21
N ASN A 63 -52.16 23.53 -23.01
CA ASN A 63 -52.34 24.47 -24.13
C ASN A 63 -50.95 24.68 -24.75
N LYS A 64 -50.74 24.08 -25.92
CA LYS A 64 -49.56 24.36 -26.72
C LYS A 64 -49.57 25.85 -27.03
N LYS A 65 -48.87 26.61 -26.17
CA LYS A 65 -48.56 27.99 -26.52
C LYS A 65 -47.48 27.88 -27.61
N GLU A 66 -47.88 28.27 -28.82
CA GLU A 66 -46.90 28.44 -29.90
C GLU A 66 -45.86 29.43 -29.42
N VAL A 67 -44.71 28.96 -29.08
CA VAL A 67 -43.57 29.82 -28.75
C VAL A 67 -42.86 30.05 -30.10
N GLU A 68 -43.04 31.19 -30.67
CA GLU A 68 -42.15 31.65 -31.74
C GLU A 68 -40.75 31.82 -31.16
N TYR A 69 -39.91 30.85 -31.42
CA TYR A 69 -38.48 30.98 -31.14
C TYR A 69 -37.91 31.95 -32.18
N ALA A 70 -37.60 33.18 -31.79
CA ALA A 70 -36.74 34.03 -32.57
C ALA A 70 -35.45 33.27 -32.84
N ILE A 71 -35.10 33.09 -34.09
CA ILE A 71 -33.83 32.48 -34.50
C ILE A 71 -32.72 33.45 -34.13
N SER A 72 -32.28 33.45 -32.89
CA SER A 72 -30.96 33.98 -32.57
C SER A 72 -29.96 32.98 -33.16
N SER A 73 -29.07 33.46 -34.00
CA SER A 73 -28.04 32.68 -34.65
C SER A 73 -27.35 31.76 -33.63
N THR A 74 -27.74 30.49 -33.63
CA THR A 74 -27.02 29.46 -32.90
C THR A 74 -25.61 29.41 -33.43
N PRO A 75 -24.58 29.44 -32.57
CA PRO A 75 -23.23 29.10 -33.00
C PRO A 75 -23.31 27.74 -33.68
N ALA A 76 -22.75 27.65 -34.87
CA ALA A 76 -22.74 26.47 -35.70
C ALA A 76 -21.85 25.38 -35.05
N SER A 77 -22.31 24.80 -33.98
CA SER A 77 -21.85 23.48 -33.53
C SER A 77 -22.93 22.49 -33.98
N ASN A 78 -22.82 22.00 -35.19
CA ASN A 78 -23.43 20.74 -35.53
C ASN A 78 -22.86 19.68 -34.55
N ILE A 79 -23.56 19.49 -33.44
CA ILE A 79 -23.39 18.27 -32.67
C ILE A 79 -23.95 17.19 -33.57
N PRO A 80 -23.12 16.30 -34.16
CA PRO A 80 -23.67 15.19 -34.89
C PRO A 80 -24.52 14.38 -33.91
N VAL A 81 -25.83 14.47 -34.08
CA VAL A 81 -26.74 13.55 -33.39
C VAL A 81 -26.49 12.20 -34.01
N GLY A 82 -25.51 11.48 -33.48
CA GLY A 82 -25.31 10.10 -33.82
C GLY A 82 -26.59 9.38 -33.44
N THR A 83 -27.30 8.86 -34.46
CA THR A 83 -28.41 7.93 -34.20
C THR A 83 -27.85 6.80 -33.36
N MET A 84 -28.27 6.71 -32.10
CA MET A 84 -27.95 5.53 -31.28
C MET A 84 -28.41 4.31 -32.06
N GLN A 85 -27.46 3.49 -32.46
CA GLN A 85 -27.81 2.19 -33.03
C GLN A 85 -28.61 1.41 -31.98
N ALA A 86 -29.68 0.78 -32.43
CA ALA A 86 -30.50 -0.04 -31.55
C ALA A 86 -29.59 -1.06 -30.84
N TYR A 87 -29.68 -1.10 -29.52
CA TYR A 87 -28.95 -2.06 -28.69
C TYR A 87 -29.31 -3.49 -29.14
N THR A 88 -28.38 -4.16 -29.81
CA THR A 88 -28.60 -5.51 -30.36
C THR A 88 -28.39 -6.63 -29.34
N GLY A 89 -28.22 -6.28 -28.05
CA GLY A 89 -28.10 -7.28 -26.97
C GLY A 89 -26.78 -8.04 -26.92
N LYS A 90 -25.89 -7.85 -27.88
CA LYS A 90 -24.52 -8.35 -27.82
C LYS A 90 -23.60 -7.18 -27.51
N GLU A 91 -23.33 -6.98 -26.23
CA GLU A 91 -22.17 -6.19 -25.83
C GLU A 91 -20.93 -6.81 -26.46
N VAL A 92 -20.44 -6.20 -27.53
CA VAL A 92 -19.10 -6.52 -28.01
C VAL A 92 -18.17 -5.98 -26.96
N GLN A 93 -17.74 -6.84 -26.03
CA GLN A 93 -16.70 -6.46 -25.10
C GLN A 93 -15.51 -5.97 -25.93
N PRO A 94 -15.07 -4.73 -25.75
CA PRO A 94 -13.93 -4.22 -26.50
C PRO A 94 -12.76 -5.15 -26.18
N THR A 95 -12.16 -5.76 -27.21
CA THR A 95 -10.98 -6.59 -27.07
C THR A 95 -9.91 -5.75 -26.38
N SER A 96 -9.51 -6.14 -25.18
CA SER A 96 -8.47 -5.44 -24.44
C SER A 96 -7.19 -5.43 -25.29
N LYS A 97 -6.65 -4.25 -25.52
CA LYS A 97 -5.38 -4.12 -26.25
C LYS A 97 -4.25 -4.65 -25.35
N PRO A 98 -3.32 -5.45 -25.88
CA PRO A 98 -2.24 -6.04 -25.08
C PRO A 98 -1.17 -5.03 -24.68
N GLY A 99 -1.14 -3.86 -25.29
CA GLY A 99 -0.11 -2.86 -25.02
C GLY A 99 -0.60 -1.43 -25.14
N TYR A 100 0.14 -0.56 -24.48
CA TYR A 100 -0.10 0.88 -24.43
C TYR A 100 1.22 1.63 -24.45
N VAL A 101 1.29 2.69 -25.24
CA VAL A 101 2.43 3.62 -25.30
C VAL A 101 1.91 5.04 -25.21
N ARG A 102 2.54 5.83 -24.35
CA ARG A 102 2.32 7.26 -24.22
C ARG A 102 3.64 7.99 -24.31
N ALA A 103 3.68 9.08 -25.06
CA ALA A 103 4.81 9.99 -25.11
C ALA A 103 4.30 11.42 -24.97
N GLY A 104 4.89 12.19 -24.08
CA GLY A 104 4.57 13.59 -23.83
C GLY A 104 5.86 14.42 -23.73
N TYR A 105 5.80 15.63 -24.25
CA TYR A 105 6.86 16.61 -24.12
C TYR A 105 6.25 17.99 -23.83
N GLY A 106 6.83 18.73 -22.90
CA GLY A 106 6.27 20.00 -22.43
C GLY A 106 7.32 21.06 -22.07
N ASN A 107 6.86 22.15 -21.50
CA ASN A 107 7.71 23.26 -21.04
C ASN A 107 8.74 22.76 -20.00
N TYR A 108 9.85 23.47 -19.90
CA TYR A 108 10.99 23.08 -19.04
C TYR A 108 11.56 21.70 -19.38
N GLY A 109 11.52 21.30 -20.67
CA GLY A 109 11.98 20.00 -21.11
C GLY A 109 11.29 18.81 -20.42
N ASN A 110 10.04 19.01 -19.94
CA ASN A 110 9.24 17.94 -19.36
C ASN A 110 9.08 16.81 -20.37
N LEU A 111 9.47 15.62 -19.97
CA LEU A 111 9.37 14.39 -20.73
C LEU A 111 8.53 13.39 -19.96
N ASP A 112 7.58 12.77 -20.62
CA ASP A 112 6.77 11.66 -20.08
C ASP A 112 6.72 10.55 -21.14
N LEU A 113 7.38 9.45 -20.88
CA LEU A 113 7.35 8.24 -21.70
C LEU A 113 6.82 7.09 -20.85
N LEU A 114 5.82 6.40 -21.36
CA LEU A 114 5.28 5.20 -20.74
C LEU A 114 5.03 4.17 -21.83
N GLY A 115 5.50 2.95 -21.61
CA GLY A 115 5.23 1.80 -22.45
C GLY A 115 4.90 0.59 -21.58
N ASN A 116 3.83 -0.10 -21.92
CA ASN A 116 3.45 -1.36 -21.31
C ASN A 116 3.02 -2.35 -22.40
N TYR A 117 3.46 -3.57 -22.31
CA TYR A 117 3.00 -4.63 -23.21
C TYR A 117 2.90 -5.97 -22.49
N LEU A 118 1.74 -6.61 -22.60
CA LEU A 118 1.45 -7.93 -22.07
C LEU A 118 1.52 -8.97 -23.18
N PHE A 119 2.55 -9.81 -23.16
CA PHE A 119 2.69 -10.95 -24.05
C PHE A 119 1.97 -12.17 -23.45
N HIS A 120 1.06 -12.75 -24.17
CA HIS A 120 0.48 -14.04 -23.86
C HIS A 120 1.30 -15.10 -24.59
N LEU A 121 2.33 -15.66 -23.94
CA LEU A 121 3.21 -16.67 -24.57
C LEU A 121 2.48 -18.00 -24.73
N SER A 122 1.63 -18.34 -23.78
CA SER A 122 0.72 -19.48 -23.84
C SER A 122 -0.55 -19.18 -23.02
N SER A 123 -1.47 -20.15 -22.91
CA SER A 123 -2.64 -20.04 -22.02
C SER A 123 -2.25 -19.95 -20.54
N ARG A 124 -1.03 -20.38 -20.17
CA ARG A 124 -0.51 -20.42 -18.80
C ARG A 124 0.65 -19.47 -18.55
N ASP A 125 1.21 -18.90 -19.63
CA ASP A 125 2.42 -18.07 -19.56
C ASP A 125 2.11 -16.65 -19.97
N LYS A 126 2.37 -15.72 -19.09
CA LYS A 126 2.20 -14.30 -19.32
C LYS A 126 3.52 -13.58 -19.03
N LEU A 127 3.93 -12.72 -19.93
CA LEU A 127 5.10 -11.87 -19.77
C LEU A 127 4.67 -10.41 -19.92
N ASN A 128 4.84 -9.63 -18.90
CA ASN A 128 4.56 -8.20 -18.91
C ASN A 128 5.86 -7.42 -18.95
N VAL A 129 5.96 -6.46 -19.87
CA VAL A 129 7.11 -5.56 -19.99
C VAL A 129 6.63 -4.13 -19.80
N ASN A 130 7.23 -3.46 -18.83
CA ASN A 130 6.93 -2.07 -18.51
C ASN A 130 8.18 -1.21 -18.68
N PHE A 131 8.00 -0.04 -19.23
CA PHE A 131 8.99 1.01 -19.26
C PHE A 131 8.34 2.36 -18.97
N SER A 132 8.97 3.15 -18.10
CA SER A 132 8.58 4.54 -17.90
C SER A 132 9.80 5.43 -17.73
N MET A 133 9.71 6.63 -18.27
CA MET A 133 10.68 7.68 -18.07
C MET A 133 9.94 9.00 -17.95
N ASP A 134 10.14 9.68 -16.86
CA ASP A 134 9.59 11.01 -16.60
C ASP A 134 10.69 11.95 -16.10
N GLY A 135 10.54 13.23 -16.37
CA GLY A 135 11.50 14.20 -15.89
C GLY A 135 11.38 15.56 -16.50
N MET A 136 12.29 16.41 -16.10
CA MET A 136 12.41 17.79 -16.58
C MET A 136 13.88 18.20 -16.73
N ASN A 137 14.12 19.18 -17.59
CA ASN A 137 15.41 19.86 -17.74
C ASN A 137 15.16 21.30 -18.14
N GLY A 138 15.24 22.22 -17.20
CA GLY A 138 14.95 23.61 -17.46
C GLY A 138 15.47 24.54 -16.37
N THR A 139 15.49 25.81 -16.67
CA THR A 139 15.93 26.86 -15.75
C THR A 139 14.77 27.33 -14.90
N LEU A 140 14.94 27.26 -13.57
CA LEU A 140 13.99 27.73 -12.57
C LEU A 140 14.49 29.00 -11.91
N ASP A 141 13.60 29.95 -11.67
CA ASP A 141 13.87 31.13 -10.86
C ASP A 141 13.79 30.77 -9.39
N MET A 142 14.82 31.12 -8.62
CA MET A 142 14.90 30.81 -7.21
C MET A 142 14.06 31.82 -6.39
N PRO A 143 13.24 31.35 -5.43
CA PRO A 143 12.35 32.23 -4.67
C PRO A 143 13.05 33.18 -3.70
N TYR A 144 14.34 32.97 -3.44
CA TYR A 144 15.11 33.73 -2.46
C TYR A 144 16.30 34.46 -3.07
N GLY A 145 16.31 35.81 -2.93
CA GLY A 145 17.46 36.70 -3.20
C GLY A 145 17.85 36.84 -4.66
N ASP A 146 18.53 37.91 -4.94
CA ASP A 146 19.25 38.34 -6.17
C ASP A 146 19.07 37.51 -7.44
N ALA A 147 17.88 37.47 -8.04
CA ALA A 147 17.60 36.96 -9.41
C ALA A 147 18.40 35.69 -9.81
N ARG A 148 18.60 34.78 -8.89
CA ARG A 148 19.38 33.55 -9.12
C ARG A 148 18.56 32.54 -9.88
N LYS A 149 19.21 31.85 -10.81
CA LYS A 149 18.64 30.80 -11.63
C LYS A 149 19.28 29.46 -11.31
N TRP A 150 18.45 28.44 -11.31
CA TRP A 150 18.88 27.07 -11.17
C TRP A 150 18.55 26.29 -12.46
N ASP A 151 19.57 25.81 -13.14
CA ASP A 151 19.40 24.89 -14.25
C ASP A 151 19.11 23.49 -13.66
N ALA A 152 17.83 23.27 -13.36
CA ALA A 152 17.36 22.07 -12.72
C ALA A 152 17.15 20.95 -13.73
N HIS A 153 17.62 19.76 -13.41
CA HIS A 153 17.23 18.55 -14.11
C HIS A 153 16.86 17.45 -13.13
N TYR A 154 15.84 16.70 -13.50
CA TYR A 154 15.36 15.53 -12.76
C TYR A 154 14.81 14.53 -13.77
N TYR A 155 15.39 13.33 -13.82
CA TYR A 155 14.91 12.24 -14.66
C TYR A 155 14.78 10.99 -13.84
N ARG A 156 13.63 10.33 -13.98
CA ARG A 156 13.31 9.06 -13.36
C ARG A 156 12.99 8.05 -14.45
N THR A 157 13.78 6.98 -14.50
CA THR A 157 13.60 5.86 -15.43
C THR A 157 13.26 4.61 -14.65
N ARG A 158 12.28 3.85 -15.11
CA ARG A 158 11.89 2.55 -14.57
C ARG A 158 11.71 1.56 -15.71
N ALA A 159 12.19 0.35 -15.52
CA ALA A 159 11.95 -0.77 -16.41
C ALA A 159 11.59 -2.01 -15.58
N ALA A 160 10.65 -2.78 -16.04
CA ALA A 160 10.21 -4.00 -15.37
C ALA A 160 9.89 -5.08 -16.39
N ILE A 161 10.24 -6.30 -16.05
CA ILE A 161 9.88 -7.51 -16.77
C ILE A 161 9.30 -8.47 -15.73
N ASP A 162 8.02 -8.82 -15.89
CA ASP A 162 7.28 -9.69 -14.98
C ASP A 162 6.81 -10.91 -15.74
N TYR A 163 7.22 -12.09 -15.33
CA TYR A 163 6.80 -13.37 -15.88
C TYR A 163 5.94 -14.12 -14.88
N LEU A 164 4.81 -14.62 -15.32
CA LEU A 164 3.88 -15.44 -14.56
C LEU A 164 3.66 -16.76 -15.30
N HIS A 165 3.89 -17.87 -14.60
CA HIS A 165 3.50 -19.21 -15.05
C HIS A 165 2.42 -19.77 -14.13
N GLN A 166 1.29 -20.19 -14.73
CA GLN A 166 0.14 -20.74 -14.01
C GLN A 166 0.15 -22.27 -14.10
N PHE A 167 0.59 -22.93 -13.03
CA PHE A 167 0.35 -24.36 -12.86
C PHE A 167 -1.11 -24.60 -12.47
N GLY A 168 -1.56 -25.85 -12.48
CA GLY A 168 -2.97 -26.14 -12.16
C GLY A 168 -3.43 -25.67 -10.77
N LYS A 169 -2.53 -25.65 -9.77
CA LYS A 169 -2.83 -25.32 -8.38
C LYS A 169 -1.94 -24.23 -7.80
N ILE A 170 -0.92 -23.82 -8.51
CA ILE A 170 0.13 -22.94 -8.02
C ILE A 170 0.50 -21.98 -9.15
N ASP A 171 0.69 -20.72 -8.81
CA ASP A 171 1.27 -19.71 -9.68
C ASP A 171 2.72 -19.45 -9.28
N LEU A 172 3.60 -19.39 -10.26
CA LEU A 172 5.00 -18.99 -10.14
C LEU A 172 5.19 -17.63 -10.78
N SER A 173 5.70 -16.67 -10.04
CA SER A 173 6.08 -15.35 -10.53
C SER A 173 7.59 -15.15 -10.47
N VAL A 174 8.16 -14.61 -11.55
CA VAL A 174 9.56 -14.20 -11.62
C VAL A 174 9.58 -12.81 -12.22
N ALA A 175 10.24 -11.86 -11.56
CA ALA A 175 10.33 -10.51 -12.09
C ALA A 175 11.72 -9.89 -11.91
N GLY A 176 12.05 -8.97 -12.80
CA GLY A 176 13.22 -8.13 -12.70
C GLY A 176 12.85 -6.67 -12.91
N HIS A 177 13.29 -5.81 -11.98
CA HIS A 177 13.00 -4.37 -12.03
C HIS A 177 14.30 -3.58 -12.01
N PHE A 178 14.33 -2.51 -12.77
CA PHE A 178 15.42 -1.55 -12.81
C PHE A 178 14.89 -0.15 -12.54
N GLY A 179 15.61 0.63 -11.76
CA GLY A 179 15.31 2.01 -11.46
C GLY A 179 16.53 2.90 -11.51
N LEU A 180 16.37 4.07 -12.09
CA LEU A 180 17.39 5.11 -12.17
C LEU A 180 16.74 6.47 -11.92
N ASN A 181 17.22 7.20 -10.90
CA ASN A 181 16.93 8.62 -10.70
C ASN A 181 18.23 9.41 -10.87
N ASN A 182 18.18 10.44 -11.68
CA ASN A 182 19.31 11.32 -11.94
C ASN A 182 18.83 12.77 -11.85
N PHE A 183 19.41 13.54 -10.94
CA PHE A 183 19.05 14.92 -10.70
C PHE A 183 20.24 15.76 -10.23
N ASN A 184 20.08 17.07 -10.21
CA ASN A 184 21.04 17.96 -9.61
C ASN A 184 20.45 18.70 -8.41
N TYR A 185 21.33 19.05 -7.50
CA TYR A 185 21.00 19.90 -6.37
C TYR A 185 21.00 21.37 -6.77
N GLU A 186 20.34 22.17 -5.97
CA GLU A 186 20.46 23.62 -6.01
C GLU A 186 21.96 24.04 -5.87
N PRO A 187 22.43 25.06 -6.64
CA PRO A 187 23.85 25.38 -6.73
C PRO A 187 24.57 25.74 -5.44
N TYR A 188 23.85 26.05 -4.39
CA TYR A 188 24.38 26.64 -3.14
C TYR A 188 24.35 25.73 -1.91
N GLY A 189 23.84 24.53 -2.02
CA GLY A 189 23.58 23.65 -0.85
C GLY A 189 24.54 22.47 -0.68
N PHE A 190 25.19 22.03 -1.73
CA PHE A 190 25.93 20.78 -1.71
C PHE A 190 27.31 20.90 -2.39
N SER A 191 28.29 20.18 -1.86
CA SER A 191 29.63 20.09 -2.45
C SER A 191 29.63 19.39 -3.81
N PHE A 192 28.62 18.58 -4.12
CA PHE A 192 28.42 17.90 -5.40
C PHE A 192 27.17 18.41 -6.10
N LYS A 193 27.25 18.58 -7.41
CA LYS A 193 26.17 19.20 -8.19
C LYS A 193 25.13 18.19 -8.69
N LYS A 194 25.49 16.92 -8.80
CA LYS A 194 24.64 15.88 -9.39
C LYS A 194 24.51 14.70 -8.45
N GLN A 195 23.34 14.08 -8.44
CA GLN A 195 23.04 12.88 -7.68
C GLN A 195 22.45 11.82 -8.61
N LYS A 196 22.79 10.57 -8.33
CA LYS A 196 22.29 9.43 -9.05
C LYS A 196 21.92 8.33 -8.06
N PHE A 197 20.69 7.83 -8.16
CA PHE A 197 20.23 6.64 -7.49
C PHE A 197 19.98 5.55 -8.51
N THR A 198 20.55 4.38 -8.29
CA THR A 198 20.35 3.21 -9.16
C THR A 198 19.79 2.07 -8.33
N SER A 199 18.79 1.39 -8.82
CA SER A 199 18.23 0.23 -8.17
C SER A 199 18.01 -0.93 -9.13
N GLY A 200 18.25 -2.14 -8.65
CA GLY A 200 17.88 -3.39 -9.29
C GLY A 200 17.11 -4.26 -8.31
N ASP A 201 16.15 -5.05 -8.82
CA ASP A 201 15.32 -5.93 -8.00
C ASP A 201 15.04 -7.21 -8.78
N LEU A 202 15.29 -8.35 -8.15
CA LEU A 202 14.91 -9.67 -8.64
C LEU A 202 13.87 -10.25 -7.69
N HIS A 203 12.74 -10.64 -8.22
CA HIS A 203 11.60 -11.18 -7.50
C HIS A 203 11.33 -12.62 -7.89
N PHE A 204 11.06 -13.45 -6.89
CA PHE A 204 10.55 -14.80 -7.03
C PHE A 204 9.36 -14.97 -6.11
N GLY A 205 8.25 -15.45 -6.65
CA GLY A 205 7.03 -15.68 -5.87
C GLY A 205 6.36 -17.00 -6.24
N VAL A 206 5.77 -17.64 -5.24
CA VAL A 206 4.96 -18.85 -5.40
C VAL A 206 3.69 -18.66 -4.58
N LYS A 207 2.55 -18.85 -5.21
CA LYS A 207 1.23 -18.68 -4.59
C LYS A 207 0.32 -19.86 -4.92
N SER A 208 -0.38 -20.37 -3.90
CA SER A 208 -1.48 -21.33 -4.14
C SER A 208 -2.69 -20.63 -4.78
N THR A 209 -3.33 -21.30 -5.75
CA THR A 209 -4.50 -20.78 -6.46
C THR A 209 -5.72 -21.68 -6.36
N ASP A 210 -5.55 -22.90 -5.87
CA ASP A 210 -6.65 -23.85 -5.67
C ASP A 210 -7.23 -23.67 -4.26
N GLU A 211 -8.43 -23.11 -4.17
CA GLU A 211 -9.16 -22.86 -2.91
C GLU A 211 -9.54 -24.17 -2.19
N THR A 212 -9.50 -25.31 -2.88
CA THR A 212 -9.79 -26.61 -2.26
C THR A 212 -8.62 -27.19 -1.46
N MET A 213 -7.45 -26.55 -1.53
CA MET A 213 -6.30 -26.93 -0.72
C MET A 213 -6.57 -26.64 0.75
N PRO A 214 -6.23 -27.55 1.67
CA PRO A 214 -6.45 -27.35 3.12
C PRO A 214 -5.64 -26.19 3.69
N LEU A 215 -4.52 -25.84 3.05
CA LEU A 215 -3.69 -24.71 3.39
C LEU A 215 -3.44 -23.87 2.13
N GLN A 216 -3.74 -22.59 2.24
CA GLN A 216 -3.38 -21.59 1.27
C GLN A 216 -2.03 -20.99 1.63
N PHE A 217 -1.18 -20.75 0.66
CA PHE A 217 0.12 -20.12 0.91
C PHE A 217 0.46 -19.10 -0.18
N ASN A 218 1.23 -18.11 0.23
CA ASN A 218 1.89 -17.16 -0.65
C ASN A 218 3.28 -16.90 -0.09
N ALA A 219 4.31 -17.18 -0.85
CA ALA A 219 5.70 -16.93 -0.47
C ALA A 219 6.42 -16.17 -1.58
N GLU A 220 7.13 -15.14 -1.21
CA GLU A 220 7.92 -14.32 -2.13
C GLU A 220 9.27 -13.98 -1.53
N THR A 221 10.28 -13.88 -2.37
CA THR A 221 11.60 -13.37 -2.00
C THR A 221 12.11 -12.39 -3.05
N ASN A 222 12.67 -11.28 -2.58
CA ASN A 222 13.23 -10.23 -3.43
C ASN A 222 14.69 -10.01 -3.03
N LEU A 223 15.56 -9.99 -4.04
CA LEU A 223 16.92 -9.49 -3.92
C LEU A 223 16.95 -8.08 -4.51
N MET A 224 17.16 -7.08 -3.66
CA MET A 224 17.12 -5.68 -4.02
C MET A 224 18.52 -5.08 -3.86
N LEU A 225 19.01 -4.43 -4.89
CA LEU A 225 20.26 -3.70 -4.90
C LEU A 225 19.96 -2.22 -5.09
N TYR A 226 20.55 -1.38 -4.27
CA TYR A 226 20.38 0.05 -4.35
C TYR A 226 21.72 0.77 -4.18
N ASP A 227 22.01 1.73 -5.04
CA ASP A 227 23.21 2.56 -5.00
C ASP A 227 22.83 4.04 -4.96
N ARG A 228 23.28 4.73 -3.93
CA ARG A 228 23.27 6.18 -3.81
C ARG A 228 24.68 6.69 -4.08
N GLN A 229 24.87 7.45 -5.15
CA GLN A 229 26.20 7.85 -5.63
C GLN A 229 26.95 8.76 -4.66
N HIS A 230 26.24 9.71 -4.04
CA HIS A 230 26.83 10.71 -3.16
C HIS A 230 26.07 10.84 -1.86
N ASN A 231 26.78 11.19 -0.79
CA ASN A 231 26.23 11.66 0.47
C ASN A 231 27.12 12.82 0.93
N GLN A 232 26.53 13.80 1.59
CA GLN A 232 27.25 15.03 1.99
C GLN A 232 28.41 14.77 2.96
N PHE A 233 28.29 13.75 3.82
CA PHE A 233 29.25 13.48 4.88
C PHE A 233 30.19 12.31 4.63
N PHE A 234 29.85 11.44 3.68
CA PHE A 234 30.63 10.24 3.35
C PHE A 234 30.29 9.87 1.92
N GLY A 235 31.16 9.31 1.19
CA GLY A 235 30.94 8.93 -0.21
C GLY A 235 29.60 8.23 -0.48
N GLY A 236 29.47 7.53 -1.56
CA GLY A 236 28.21 6.82 -1.88
C GLY A 236 27.90 5.69 -0.90
N VAL A 237 26.66 5.24 -0.90
CA VAL A 237 26.16 4.13 -0.08
C VAL A 237 25.52 3.09 -0.98
N ASN A 238 25.92 1.82 -0.82
CA ASN A 238 25.26 0.69 -1.44
C ASN A 238 24.45 -0.06 -0.40
N GLU A 239 23.23 -0.41 -0.75
CA GLU A 239 22.35 -1.24 0.04
C GLU A 239 22.02 -2.52 -0.73
N THR A 240 22.23 -3.67 -0.10
CA THR A 240 21.73 -4.95 -0.56
C THR A 240 20.67 -5.41 0.42
N GLN A 241 19.46 -5.66 -0.06
CA GLN A 241 18.36 -6.13 0.75
C GLN A 241 17.84 -7.47 0.22
N ILE A 242 17.77 -8.45 1.10
CA ILE A 242 17.03 -9.69 0.85
C ILE A 242 15.75 -9.60 1.68
N ARG A 243 14.62 -9.57 0.99
CA ARG A 243 13.29 -9.52 1.60
C ARG A 243 12.55 -10.81 1.28
N THR A 244 12.21 -11.56 2.29
CA THR A 244 11.37 -12.77 2.17
C THR A 244 10.07 -12.54 2.92
N LYS A 245 8.95 -12.83 2.30
CA LYS A 245 7.64 -12.84 2.92
C LYS A 245 6.97 -14.17 2.64
N ALA A 246 6.26 -14.69 3.62
CA ALA A 246 5.44 -15.88 3.46
C ALA A 246 4.18 -15.73 4.31
N ILE A 247 3.06 -16.15 3.78
CA ILE A 247 1.79 -16.23 4.49
C ILE A 247 1.27 -17.63 4.27
N VAL A 248 0.86 -18.29 5.35
CA VAL A 248 0.16 -19.57 5.32
C VAL A 248 -1.15 -19.40 6.05
N SER A 249 -2.24 -19.80 5.40
CA SER A 249 -3.60 -19.64 5.91
C SER A 249 -4.32 -20.98 5.85
N GLY A 250 -5.12 -21.26 6.88
CA GLY A 250 -5.99 -22.43 6.93
C GLY A 250 -7.40 -22.01 7.29
N ASN A 251 -8.39 -22.48 6.53
CA ASN A 251 -9.79 -22.23 6.81
C ASN A 251 -10.28 -23.19 7.91
N ILE A 252 -10.91 -22.65 8.95
CA ILE A 252 -11.63 -23.40 9.99
C ILE A 252 -13.05 -23.67 9.52
N SER A 253 -13.65 -22.67 8.90
CA SER A 253 -14.96 -22.69 8.27
C SER A 253 -14.98 -21.72 7.10
N ASP A 254 -16.12 -21.58 6.42
CA ASP A 254 -16.31 -20.63 5.31
C ASP A 254 -16.14 -19.18 5.77
N GLU A 255 -16.36 -18.90 7.05
CA GLU A 255 -16.30 -17.57 7.63
C GLU A 255 -15.03 -17.33 8.46
N GLN A 256 -14.28 -18.37 8.80
CA GLN A 256 -13.19 -18.32 9.77
C GLN A 256 -11.88 -18.84 9.21
N GLN A 257 -10.83 -18.07 9.40
CA GLN A 257 -9.49 -18.42 8.94
C GLN A 257 -8.44 -18.15 10.02
N ILE A 258 -7.43 -19.01 10.12
CA ILE A 258 -6.21 -18.76 10.88
C ILE A 258 -5.05 -18.62 9.90
N SER A 259 -4.22 -17.62 10.13
CA SER A 259 -3.07 -17.33 9.29
C SER A 259 -1.83 -17.02 10.11
N ILE A 260 -0.68 -17.31 9.53
CA ILE A 260 0.61 -16.88 10.04
C ILE A 260 1.36 -16.20 8.91
N ALA A 261 1.66 -14.92 9.08
CA ALA A 261 2.54 -14.19 8.18
C ALA A 261 3.95 -14.13 8.77
N PHE A 262 4.92 -14.36 7.91
CA PHE A 262 6.35 -14.27 8.17
C PHE A 262 6.95 -13.24 7.23
N LYS A 263 7.80 -12.35 7.75
CA LYS A 263 8.55 -11.40 6.95
C LYS A 263 9.96 -11.28 7.50
N MET A 264 10.93 -11.45 6.64
CA MET A 264 12.34 -11.27 6.95
C MET A 264 12.94 -10.24 6.01
N ASN A 265 13.66 -9.28 6.57
CA ASN A 265 14.44 -8.31 5.82
C ASN A 265 15.89 -8.35 6.32
N ASN A 266 16.79 -8.65 5.41
CA ASN A 266 18.22 -8.60 5.66
C ASN A 266 18.80 -7.41 4.87
N LEU A 267 19.25 -6.38 5.57
CA LEU A 267 19.84 -5.17 4.99
C LEU A 267 21.34 -5.17 5.24
N ILE A 268 22.10 -5.09 4.17
CA ILE A 268 23.56 -5.05 4.17
C ILE A 268 23.98 -3.75 3.53
N TYR A 269 24.73 -2.94 4.28
CA TYR A 269 25.22 -1.64 3.80
C TYR A 269 26.72 -1.68 3.57
N ASN A 270 27.13 -1.09 2.45
CA ASN A 270 28.52 -0.84 2.13
C ASN A 270 28.69 0.66 1.85
N ASN A 271 29.33 1.36 2.78
CA ASN A 271 29.57 2.79 2.67
C ASN A 271 30.91 3.00 1.97
N LYS A 272 30.91 3.77 0.89
CA LYS A 272 32.14 4.20 0.23
C LYS A 272 32.80 5.27 1.10
N ARG A 273 34.04 5.05 1.50
CA ARG A 273 34.80 5.98 2.34
C ARG A 273 35.00 7.31 1.60
N ASP A 274 34.76 8.41 2.30
CA ASP A 274 35.25 9.71 1.85
C ASP A 274 36.69 9.94 2.38
N PHE A 275 37.52 10.57 1.56
CA PHE A 275 38.94 10.74 1.82
C PHE A 275 39.26 11.60 3.06
N TYR A 276 38.31 12.33 3.59
CA TYR A 276 38.51 13.35 4.63
C TYR A 276 38.15 12.95 6.07
N ASN A 277 37.49 11.78 6.30
CA ASN A 277 37.08 11.39 7.63
C ASN A 277 37.13 9.87 7.86
N GLU A 278 38.22 9.37 8.41
CA GLU A 278 38.38 7.97 8.82
C GLU A 278 37.53 7.59 10.03
N GLU A 279 37.00 8.55 10.79
CA GLU A 279 36.30 8.35 12.04
C GLU A 279 34.75 8.40 11.95
N ILE A 280 34.15 8.71 10.80
CA ILE A 280 32.71 8.76 10.69
C ILE A 280 32.13 7.35 10.82
N LYS A 281 31.51 7.07 11.96
CA LYS A 281 30.70 5.87 12.18
C LYS A 281 29.64 5.77 11.08
N SER A 282 29.53 4.61 10.46
CA SER A 282 28.52 4.37 9.46
C SER A 282 27.12 4.78 9.96
N ILE A 283 26.46 5.68 9.24
CA ILE A 283 25.09 6.11 9.50
C ILE A 283 24.12 4.94 9.27
N PHE A 284 24.44 4.12 8.28
CA PHE A 284 23.66 2.93 7.98
C PHE A 284 24.35 1.70 8.57
N LYS A 285 23.62 0.97 9.40
CA LYS A 285 24.08 -0.27 9.99
C LYS A 285 23.37 -1.47 9.38
N SER A 286 24.17 -2.46 8.98
CA SER A 286 23.62 -3.75 8.52
C SER A 286 22.82 -4.41 9.64
N ARG A 287 21.66 -4.94 9.27
CA ARG A 287 20.72 -5.54 10.23
C ARG A 287 19.81 -6.56 9.57
N THR A 288 19.34 -7.49 10.36
CA THR A 288 18.30 -8.44 9.98
C THR A 288 17.09 -8.22 10.87
N VAL A 289 15.93 -8.08 10.25
CA VAL A 289 14.64 -7.94 10.95
C VAL A 289 13.76 -9.10 10.54
N VAL A 290 13.16 -9.75 11.52
CA VAL A 290 12.20 -10.84 11.35
C VAL A 290 10.90 -10.44 12.04
N ASP A 291 9.83 -10.41 11.28
CA ASP A 291 8.49 -10.12 11.76
C ASP A 291 7.62 -11.35 11.62
N LEU A 292 6.94 -11.73 12.70
CA LEU A 292 5.93 -12.78 12.74
C LEU A 292 4.59 -12.14 13.07
N ASN A 293 3.56 -12.47 12.30
CA ASN A 293 2.21 -12.02 12.56
C ASN A 293 1.23 -13.21 12.47
N PRO A 294 0.97 -13.88 13.59
CA PRO A 294 -0.17 -14.78 13.71
C PRO A 294 -1.46 -13.97 13.84
N TYR A 295 -2.49 -14.36 13.09
CA TYR A 295 -3.79 -13.70 13.16
C TYR A 295 -4.95 -14.65 12.87
N TYR A 296 -6.10 -14.30 13.40
CA TYR A 296 -7.39 -14.94 13.18
C TYR A 296 -8.32 -13.96 12.46
N GLU A 297 -9.07 -14.44 11.50
CA GLU A 297 -10.08 -13.68 10.77
C GLU A 297 -11.44 -14.35 10.89
N LEU A 298 -12.47 -13.53 11.13
CA LEU A 298 -13.87 -13.87 11.02
C LEU A 298 -14.53 -12.85 10.09
N ASN A 299 -15.20 -13.34 9.07
CA ASN A 299 -15.91 -12.51 8.11
C ASN A 299 -17.30 -13.13 7.83
N ASN A 300 -18.31 -12.55 8.43
CA ASN A 300 -19.72 -12.90 8.19
C ASN A 300 -20.54 -11.65 7.89
N ASP A 301 -21.86 -11.77 7.83
CA ASP A 301 -22.74 -10.68 7.43
C ASP A 301 -22.64 -9.46 8.37
N ASP A 302 -22.50 -9.69 9.68
CA ASP A 302 -22.50 -8.65 10.70
C ASP A 302 -21.09 -8.23 11.12
N TRP A 303 -20.14 -9.19 11.20
CA TRP A 303 -18.83 -9.01 11.78
C TRP A 303 -17.69 -9.22 10.79
N ARG A 304 -16.75 -8.31 10.83
CA ARG A 304 -15.43 -8.48 10.22
C ARG A 304 -14.38 -8.28 11.31
N LEU A 305 -13.76 -9.36 11.71
CA LEU A 305 -12.74 -9.37 12.75
C LEU A 305 -11.41 -9.79 12.14
N HIS A 306 -10.38 -9.06 12.46
CA HIS A 306 -8.99 -9.46 12.27
C HIS A 306 -8.29 -9.28 13.61
N LEU A 307 -7.83 -10.35 14.21
CA LEU A 307 -7.22 -10.38 15.53
C LEU A 307 -5.84 -10.98 15.45
N GLY A 308 -4.83 -10.13 15.47
CA GLY A 308 -3.43 -10.52 15.35
C GLY A 308 -2.50 -9.69 16.22
N ALA A 309 -1.22 -10.03 16.15
CA ALA A 309 -0.14 -9.30 16.78
C ALA A 309 1.12 -9.38 15.93
N ASN A 310 1.80 -8.26 15.75
CA ASN A 310 3.12 -8.20 15.14
C ASN A 310 4.19 -8.44 16.19
N VAL A 311 5.03 -9.45 15.99
CA VAL A 311 6.15 -9.84 16.84
C VAL A 311 7.44 -9.63 16.08
N ASP A 312 8.17 -8.58 16.43
CA ASP A 312 9.36 -8.12 15.73
C ASP A 312 10.64 -8.51 16.44
N PHE A 313 11.55 -9.16 15.73
CA PHE A 313 12.92 -9.44 16.16
C PHE A 313 13.91 -8.66 15.31
N SER A 314 14.88 -7.99 15.94
CA SER A 314 15.94 -7.26 15.24
C SER A 314 17.32 -7.71 15.69
N PHE A 315 18.18 -7.98 14.72
CA PHE A 315 19.57 -8.39 14.92
C PHE A 315 20.50 -7.38 14.23
N GLY A 316 21.48 -6.89 14.98
CA GLY A 316 22.48 -5.94 14.46
C GLY A 316 22.22 -4.48 14.79
N ASN A 317 21.00 -3.98 14.74
CA ASN A 317 20.68 -2.60 15.10
C ASN A 317 19.26 -2.47 15.68
N GLY A 318 19.09 -1.53 16.61
CA GLY A 318 17.81 -1.21 17.24
C GLY A 318 17.46 -2.15 18.40
N LYS A 319 16.21 -2.06 18.87
CA LYS A 319 15.70 -2.91 19.97
C LYS A 319 15.44 -4.31 19.44
N SER A 320 16.00 -5.33 20.10
CA SER A 320 16.02 -6.71 19.63
C SER A 320 14.64 -7.39 19.57
N PHE A 321 13.69 -6.95 20.40
CA PHE A 321 12.35 -7.55 20.48
C PHE A 321 11.31 -6.47 20.72
N ARG A 322 10.22 -6.52 19.96
CA ARG A 322 9.04 -5.64 20.12
C ARG A 322 7.78 -6.43 19.77
N VAL A 323 6.66 -6.00 20.32
CA VAL A 323 5.34 -6.53 20.02
C VAL A 323 4.39 -5.34 19.84
N SER A 324 3.54 -5.41 18.85
CA SER A 324 2.49 -4.43 18.61
C SER A 324 1.18 -5.11 18.19
N PRO A 325 0.04 -4.48 18.44
CA PRO A 325 -1.25 -5.03 18.02
C PRO A 325 -1.39 -5.03 16.50
N ASP A 326 -2.23 -5.95 16.01
CA ASP A 326 -2.74 -5.99 14.64
C ASP A 326 -4.20 -6.43 14.70
N VAL A 327 -5.08 -5.50 15.07
CA VAL A 327 -6.49 -5.76 15.37
C VAL A 327 -7.37 -4.83 14.54
N THR A 328 -8.32 -5.41 13.85
CA THR A 328 -9.42 -4.70 13.19
C THR A 328 -10.73 -5.35 13.57
N ILE A 329 -11.66 -4.55 14.06
CA ILE A 329 -13.00 -4.97 14.42
C ILE A 329 -13.98 -4.06 13.68
N GLN A 330 -14.89 -4.66 12.94
CA GLN A 330 -15.97 -3.96 12.28
C GLN A 330 -17.27 -4.70 12.55
N TYR A 331 -18.27 -3.95 12.96
CA TYR A 331 -19.63 -4.44 13.15
C TYR A 331 -20.58 -3.66 12.28
N VAL A 332 -21.33 -4.35 11.45
CA VAL A 332 -22.36 -3.79 10.56
C VAL A 332 -23.73 -4.03 11.21
N PHE A 333 -24.47 -2.98 11.41
CA PHE A 333 -25.83 -3.09 11.90
C PHE A 333 -26.79 -2.31 11.00
N SER A 334 -27.93 -2.93 10.70
CA SER A 334 -28.96 -2.29 9.85
C SER A 334 -28.43 -1.84 8.48
N ASP A 335 -27.63 -2.64 7.79
CA ASP A 335 -27.08 -2.48 6.42
C ASP A 335 -26.46 -1.09 6.09
N SER A 336 -26.81 -0.08 6.86
CA SER A 336 -26.45 1.33 6.62
C SER A 336 -25.51 1.91 7.67
N TYR A 337 -25.21 1.16 8.73
CA TYR A 337 -24.44 1.65 9.86
C TYR A 337 -23.30 0.70 10.20
N VAL A 338 -22.11 1.24 10.40
CA VAL A 338 -20.91 0.47 10.71
C VAL A 338 -20.14 1.14 11.83
N VAL A 339 -19.91 0.40 12.91
CA VAL A 339 -18.90 0.77 13.93
C VAL A 339 -17.64 0.02 13.64
N TYR A 340 -16.49 0.69 13.71
CA TYR A 340 -15.20 0.06 13.53
C TYR A 340 -14.18 0.55 14.54
N ALA A 341 -13.27 -0.34 14.88
CA ALA A 341 -12.09 -0.06 15.69
C ALA A 341 -10.87 -0.73 15.07
N ASN A 342 -9.78 0.01 14.93
CA ASN A 342 -8.51 -0.50 14.49
C ASN A 342 -7.45 -0.22 15.56
N ALA A 343 -6.57 -1.17 15.81
CA ALA A 343 -5.39 -0.99 16.63
C ALA A 343 -4.25 -1.74 15.95
N THR A 344 -3.38 -1.01 15.29
CA THR A 344 -2.26 -1.57 14.53
C THR A 344 -0.94 -1.01 15.04
N GLY A 345 0.14 -1.62 14.65
CA GLY A 345 1.48 -1.16 14.92
C GLY A 345 2.51 -2.01 14.18
N GLY A 346 3.79 -1.76 14.41
CA GLY A 346 4.86 -2.53 13.80
C GLY A 346 6.05 -1.70 13.39
N ARG A 347 7.04 -2.38 12.85
CA ARG A 347 8.27 -1.79 12.38
C ARG A 347 8.14 -1.28 10.94
N GLN A 348 8.58 -0.07 10.71
CA GLN A 348 8.74 0.52 9.40
C GLN A 348 10.24 0.65 9.11
N LEU A 349 10.73 -0.10 8.11
CA LEU A 349 12.13 -0.08 7.74
C LEU A 349 12.49 1.26 7.09
N ASN A 350 13.52 1.91 7.59
CA ASN A 350 14.11 3.10 7.00
C ASN A 350 15.30 2.71 6.13
N ASP A 351 15.01 2.06 5.00
CA ASP A 351 15.95 1.74 3.94
C ASP A 351 16.19 2.94 3.01
N LEU A 352 17.17 2.84 2.11
CA LEU A 352 17.50 3.94 1.19
C LEU A 352 16.33 4.30 0.26
N ARG A 353 15.49 3.33 -0.14
CA ARG A 353 14.33 3.60 -0.98
C ARG A 353 13.28 4.42 -0.26
N ARG A 354 13.04 4.13 1.03
CA ARG A 354 12.10 4.91 1.84
C ARG A 354 12.61 6.33 2.03
N LEU A 355 13.91 6.50 2.32
CA LEU A 355 14.52 7.83 2.44
C LEU A 355 14.42 8.63 1.15
N GLU A 356 14.66 8.00 0.00
CA GLU A 356 14.47 8.63 -1.32
C GLU A 356 13.02 9.05 -1.55
N THR A 357 12.07 8.19 -1.18
CA THR A 357 10.63 8.48 -1.33
C THR A 357 10.20 9.61 -0.40
N TYR A 358 10.77 9.68 0.80
CA TYR A 358 10.49 10.74 1.76
C TYR A 358 10.99 12.09 1.24
N ASN A 359 12.26 12.19 0.87
CA ASN A 359 12.83 13.35 0.19
C ASN A 359 14.14 12.97 -0.53
N PRO A 360 14.17 12.91 -1.87
CA PRO A 360 15.36 12.54 -2.62
C PRO A 360 16.50 13.57 -2.51
N TYR A 361 16.19 14.82 -2.14
CA TYR A 361 17.15 15.90 -1.97
C TYR A 361 17.77 15.95 -0.58
N SER A 362 17.31 15.13 0.35
CA SER A 362 17.81 15.10 1.73
C SER A 362 18.89 14.06 1.93
N ASP A 363 19.85 14.38 2.79
CA ASP A 363 20.88 13.46 3.25
C ASP A 363 20.67 13.11 4.72
N PRO A 364 20.84 11.84 5.13
CA PRO A 364 20.86 11.50 6.53
C PRO A 364 22.11 12.07 7.21
N SER A 365 21.89 12.75 8.34
CA SER A 365 22.97 13.38 9.14
C SER A 365 23.41 12.52 10.32
N ASN A 366 22.51 11.67 10.82
CA ASN A 366 22.71 10.82 11.97
C ASN A 366 22.40 9.34 11.65
N GLU A 367 22.66 8.45 12.61
CA GLU A 367 22.33 7.04 12.48
C GLU A 367 20.85 6.85 12.17
N VAL A 368 20.56 6.23 11.03
CA VAL A 368 19.19 5.92 10.62
C VAL A 368 18.71 4.67 11.34
N ARG A 369 17.67 4.82 12.15
CA ARG A 369 16.97 3.73 12.84
C ARG A 369 15.63 3.47 12.18
N ASP A 370 15.13 2.26 12.34
CA ASP A 370 13.79 1.93 11.87
C ASP A 370 12.73 2.59 12.75
N THR A 371 11.78 3.24 12.14
CA THR A 371 10.60 3.78 12.82
C THR A 371 9.77 2.64 13.40
N TYR A 372 9.31 2.78 14.61
CA TYR A 372 8.44 1.80 15.25
C TYR A 372 7.13 2.44 15.70
N GLU A 373 6.06 2.04 15.05
CA GLU A 373 4.71 2.37 15.45
C GLU A 373 4.29 1.46 16.61
N GLN A 374 4.21 2.02 17.80
CA GLN A 374 3.83 1.26 18.99
C GLN A 374 2.34 0.97 18.99
N LEU A 375 1.57 1.96 18.57
CA LEU A 375 0.13 1.90 18.48
C LEU A 375 -0.36 2.97 17.49
N ASN A 376 -1.21 2.54 16.58
CA ASN A 376 -2.06 3.39 15.77
C ASN A 376 -3.49 2.90 15.97
N ALA A 377 -4.24 3.61 16.80
CA ALA A 377 -5.59 3.23 17.17
C ALA A 377 -6.59 4.21 16.56
N THR A 378 -7.65 3.69 15.97
CA THR A 378 -8.74 4.46 15.41
C THR A 378 -10.07 3.82 15.80
N LEU A 379 -10.99 4.64 16.28
CA LEU A 379 -12.38 4.26 16.51
C LEU A 379 -13.27 5.13 15.63
N GLY A 380 -14.22 4.54 14.92
CA GLY A 380 -15.06 5.29 14.03
C GLY A 380 -16.44 4.69 13.81
N PHE A 381 -17.30 5.51 13.23
CA PHE A 381 -18.67 5.21 12.89
C PHE A 381 -18.98 5.73 11.49
N LYS A 382 -19.44 4.82 10.63
CA LYS A 382 -19.92 5.16 9.28
C LYS A 382 -21.43 5.00 9.23
N ALA A 383 -22.10 5.90 8.54
CA ALA A 383 -23.54 5.84 8.34
C ALA A 383 -23.95 6.32 6.95
N SER A 384 -24.98 5.67 6.42
CA SER A 384 -25.67 6.06 5.20
C SER A 384 -27.19 6.09 5.46
N PRO A 385 -27.71 7.09 6.21
CA PRO A 385 -29.08 7.09 6.69
C PRO A 385 -30.11 7.25 5.57
N VAL A 386 -29.72 7.84 4.45
CA VAL A 386 -30.58 8.02 3.26
C VAL A 386 -29.72 7.87 2.00
N THR A 387 -30.36 7.51 0.89
CA THR A 387 -29.69 7.37 -0.40
C THR A 387 -28.96 8.65 -0.81
N GLY A 388 -27.69 8.54 -1.11
CA GLY A 388 -26.86 9.66 -1.52
C GLY A 388 -26.21 10.47 -0.39
N LEU A 389 -26.50 10.17 0.87
CA LEU A 389 -25.84 10.77 2.03
C LEU A 389 -25.06 9.70 2.81
N TRP A 390 -23.77 9.90 2.94
CA TRP A 390 -22.94 9.09 3.82
C TRP A 390 -21.98 9.97 4.61
N PHE A 391 -21.63 9.54 5.82
CA PHE A 391 -20.63 10.21 6.64
C PHE A 391 -19.80 9.20 7.43
N ASN A 392 -18.60 9.61 7.80
CA ASN A 392 -17.70 8.87 8.63
C ASN A 392 -17.14 9.78 9.72
N LEU A 393 -17.39 9.44 10.96
CA LEU A 393 -16.84 10.11 12.13
C LEU A 393 -15.80 9.19 12.76
N PHE A 394 -14.61 9.70 13.02
CA PHE A 394 -13.57 8.90 13.66
C PHE A 394 -12.68 9.75 14.56
N ALA A 395 -12.07 9.07 15.53
CA ALA A 395 -11.02 9.60 16.35
C ALA A 395 -9.84 8.63 16.33
N GLY A 396 -8.63 9.14 16.29
CA GLY A 396 -7.43 8.32 16.22
C GLY A 396 -6.33 8.79 17.17
N TYR A 397 -5.47 7.85 17.53
CA TYR A 397 -4.27 8.09 18.32
C TYR A 397 -3.11 7.31 17.70
N GLN A 398 -1.96 7.96 17.51
CA GLN A 398 -0.76 7.34 17.00
C GLN A 398 0.44 7.62 17.90
N ASN A 399 1.26 6.59 18.12
CA ASN A 399 2.49 6.68 18.88
C ASN A 399 3.65 6.05 18.09
N LEU A 400 4.57 6.90 17.65
CA LEU A 400 5.75 6.52 16.88
C LEU A 400 7.02 6.66 17.74
N LYS A 401 7.99 5.80 17.51
CA LYS A 401 9.36 5.91 18.03
C LYS A 401 10.34 5.91 16.87
N ASP A 402 11.41 6.68 17.02
CA ASP A 402 12.49 6.78 16.04
C ASP A 402 11.94 7.15 14.64
N ASP A 403 10.95 8.07 14.59
CA ASP A 403 10.38 8.53 13.34
C ASP A 403 11.35 9.45 12.57
N LEU A 404 11.19 9.46 11.25
CA LEU A 404 11.98 10.32 10.37
C LEU A 404 11.37 11.73 10.38
N TYR A 405 12.20 12.73 10.58
CA TYR A 405 11.80 14.10 10.38
C TYR A 405 12.89 14.87 9.62
N GLN A 406 12.48 15.85 8.87
CA GLN A 406 13.37 16.70 8.10
C GLN A 406 13.79 17.91 8.95
N ILE A 407 15.10 18.12 9.05
CA ILE A 407 15.67 19.32 9.66
C ILE A 407 16.15 20.23 8.53
N GLU A 408 15.66 21.45 8.53
CA GLU A 408 16.23 22.51 7.72
C GLU A 408 17.39 23.13 8.47
N ASN A 409 18.61 22.83 8.07
CA ASN A 409 19.80 23.36 8.70
C ASN A 409 20.18 24.69 8.03
N SER A 410 19.63 25.79 8.51
CA SER A 410 20.05 27.13 8.13
C SER A 410 21.33 27.49 8.91
N TRP A 411 22.48 27.06 8.42
CA TRP A 411 23.74 27.58 8.93
C TRP A 411 23.87 29.07 8.55
N ILE A 412 24.09 29.89 9.55
CA ILE A 412 24.40 31.32 9.39
C ILE A 412 25.68 31.42 8.54
N GLY A 413 25.53 31.73 7.26
CA GLY A 413 26.66 32.01 6.37
C GLY A 413 26.89 31.10 5.17
N GLY A 414 26.05 30.10 4.89
CA GLY A 414 26.19 29.28 3.69
C GLY A 414 25.30 28.06 3.72
N THR A 415 24.41 28.04 2.78
CA THR A 415 23.79 26.86 2.16
C THR A 415 23.19 25.82 3.13
N GLY A 416 21.92 26.01 3.45
CA GLY A 416 21.10 25.00 4.13
C GLY A 416 20.91 23.77 3.28
N GLY A 417 21.32 22.60 3.77
CA GLY A 417 20.95 21.31 3.21
C GLY A 417 19.79 20.73 4.01
N ASN A 418 18.90 20.01 3.34
CA ASN A 418 17.83 19.28 4.02
C ASN A 418 18.39 17.95 4.53
N PHE A 419 18.28 17.70 5.83
CA PHE A 419 18.76 16.47 6.46
C PHE A 419 17.59 15.65 7.00
N ILE A 420 17.74 14.34 6.98
CA ILE A 420 16.82 13.42 7.65
C ILE A 420 17.51 12.94 8.93
N ASP A 421 16.93 13.22 10.08
CA ASP A 421 17.38 12.69 11.35
C ASP A 421 16.42 11.60 11.84
N GLY A 422 16.93 10.38 12.00
CA GLY A 422 16.18 9.22 12.50
C GLY A 422 16.40 8.94 13.98
N SER A 423 17.07 9.82 14.72
CA SER A 423 17.51 9.53 16.09
C SER A 423 16.63 10.13 17.19
N HIS A 424 15.72 11.05 16.87
CA HIS A 424 14.93 11.75 17.87
C HIS A 424 13.61 11.04 18.21
N LYS A 425 13.29 11.07 19.48
CA LYS A 425 11.94 10.72 19.96
C LYS A 425 11.02 11.88 19.62
N VAL A 426 10.18 11.74 18.63
CA VAL A 426 9.12 12.70 18.41
C VAL A 426 8.08 12.47 19.49
N SER A 427 8.04 13.35 20.48
CA SER A 427 6.84 13.48 21.34
C SER A 427 5.75 14.11 20.47
N PRO A 428 4.51 13.62 20.53
CA PRO A 428 3.44 14.05 19.60
C PRO A 428 3.08 15.53 19.66
N ILE A 429 3.68 16.32 20.54
CA ILE A 429 3.47 17.77 20.65
C ILE A 429 4.75 18.43 21.17
N GLU A 430 5.78 18.59 20.34
CA GLU A 430 6.76 19.63 20.60
C GLU A 430 6.37 20.89 19.81
N LYS A 431 5.93 21.89 20.55
CA LYS A 431 5.75 23.25 20.02
C LYS A 431 7.12 23.79 19.65
N ILE A 432 7.32 24.12 18.38
CA ILE A 432 8.47 24.91 17.96
C ILE A 432 8.45 26.19 18.79
N PRO A 433 9.54 26.55 19.51
CA PRO A 433 9.60 27.80 20.26
C PRO A 433 9.33 28.97 19.29
N GLY A 434 8.19 29.64 19.44
CA GLY A 434 7.82 30.81 18.67
C GLY A 434 6.73 30.58 17.60
N SER A 435 6.23 29.37 17.34
CA SER A 435 5.09 29.17 16.48
C SER A 435 3.83 28.81 17.25
N ASN A 436 2.74 29.54 17.01
CA ASN A 436 1.42 29.27 17.62
C ASN A 436 0.57 28.26 16.82
N THR A 437 1.14 27.60 15.82
CA THR A 437 0.41 26.65 14.98
C THR A 437 0.85 25.22 15.26
N PRO A 438 -0.08 24.29 15.55
CA PRO A 438 0.23 22.87 15.61
C PRO A 438 0.54 22.35 14.20
N ILE A 439 1.65 21.61 14.06
CA ILE A 439 1.95 20.90 12.80
C ILE A 439 1.03 19.68 12.75
N THR A 440 -0.01 19.76 11.94
CA THR A 440 -0.78 18.59 11.55
C THR A 440 -0.07 17.91 10.39
N SER A 441 0.44 16.69 10.59
CA SER A 441 0.88 15.84 9.48
C SER A 441 -0.28 15.61 8.52
N PRO A 442 -0.10 15.79 7.20
CA PRO A 442 -1.12 15.39 6.24
C PRO A 442 -1.25 13.85 6.27
N ALA A 443 -2.48 13.37 6.35
CA ALA A 443 -2.87 11.97 6.29
C ALA A 443 -2.64 11.36 4.89
#